data_03061ad30484306af6269700d0862dfb
#
_entry.id   03061ad30484306af6269700d0862dfb
#
_cell.length_a   1.000
_cell.length_b   1.000
_cell.length_c   1.000
_cell.angle_alpha   90.00
_cell.angle_beta   90.00
_cell.angle_gamma   90.00
#
_symmetry.space_group_name_H-M   'P 1'
#
loop_
_entity.id
_entity.type
_entity.pdbx_description
1 polymer ?
#
loop_
_entity_poly.entity_id
_entity_poly.type
_entity_poly.pdbx_seq_one_letter_code
_entity_poly.pdbx_strand_id
1 'polypeptide(L)'
;LIVWSGDPSMNTNVTTTIDNDLCIGCGACVKVCPQDTISMIDGRAKVTGSRSLNCGHCEAVCPTGAARVAGLDPAMQQFHGFELDREWLKYGCGGTADLARLMASRRSTRNYRDAPVPIEALQDLVRIGCLAPSGTNCQLWTWSILPTREHMVEVGRLTLEFFEKLNRMAANPVIRLFSAQ
;
A
#
# COMPACT_ATOMS: atom_id res chain seq x y z
N LEU A 1 4.68 -0.25 21.54
CA LEU A 1 4.55 0.39 20.24
C LEU A 1 5.23 -0.49 19.20
N ILE A 2 4.48 -0.95 18.19
CA ILE A 2 5.05 -1.65 17.03
C ILE A 2 5.02 -0.66 15.89
N VAL A 3 6.20 -0.34 15.35
CA VAL A 3 6.33 0.58 14.21
C VAL A 3 6.68 -0.24 12.97
N TRP A 4 5.93 -0.05 11.90
CA TRP A 4 6.22 -0.59 10.59
C TRP A 4 6.47 0.57 9.63
N SER A 5 7.64 0.61 9.00
CA SER A 5 7.98 1.65 8.01
C SER A 5 8.37 0.98 6.69
N GLY A 6 7.91 1.54 5.57
CA GLY A 6 8.47 1.25 4.26
C GLY A 6 9.91 1.77 4.15
N ASP A 7 10.69 1.24 3.22
CA ASP A 7 12.04 1.73 2.94
C ASP A 7 11.95 3.15 2.34
N PRO A 8 12.51 4.19 3.00
CA PRO A 8 12.49 5.55 2.49
C PRO A 8 13.40 5.76 1.27
N SER A 9 14.27 4.82 0.94
CA SER A 9 15.05 4.89 -0.29
C SER A 9 14.14 4.58 -1.48
N MET A 10 13.94 5.53 -2.39
CA MET A 10 13.30 5.26 -3.68
C MET A 10 14.15 4.22 -4.42
N ASN A 11 13.82 2.94 -4.25
CA ASN A 11 14.52 1.88 -4.95
C ASN A 11 14.07 1.86 -6.41
N THR A 12 14.80 2.61 -7.25
CA THR A 12 14.60 2.62 -8.71
C THR A 12 15.32 1.47 -9.41
N ASN A 13 16.00 0.59 -8.66
CA ASN A 13 16.66 -0.58 -9.23
C ASN A 13 15.62 -1.48 -9.89
N VAL A 14 15.99 -1.99 -11.05
CA VAL A 14 15.11 -2.89 -11.79
C VAL A 14 15.09 -4.26 -11.11
N THR A 15 13.95 -4.63 -10.54
CA THR A 15 13.70 -5.94 -9.95
C THR A 15 12.81 -6.82 -10.84
N THR A 16 12.43 -6.29 -12.01
CA THR A 16 11.65 -7.01 -13.01
C THR A 16 12.47 -8.08 -13.68
N THR A 17 11.91 -9.26 -13.78
CA THR A 17 12.48 -10.40 -14.55
C THR A 17 11.47 -10.90 -15.57
N ILE A 18 11.97 -11.42 -16.68
CA ILE A 18 11.16 -12.07 -17.71
C ILE A 18 11.67 -13.50 -17.91
N ASP A 19 10.80 -14.46 -17.66
CA ASP A 19 11.07 -15.85 -18.00
C ASP A 19 10.88 -16.05 -19.50
N ASN A 20 11.97 -16.38 -20.20
CA ASN A 20 11.94 -16.53 -21.65
C ASN A 20 11.17 -17.77 -22.11
N ASP A 21 11.09 -18.81 -21.29
CA ASP A 21 10.39 -20.06 -21.66
C ASP A 21 8.87 -19.87 -21.56
N LEU A 22 8.41 -19.06 -20.62
CA LEU A 22 7.00 -18.70 -20.46
C LEU A 22 6.57 -17.52 -21.34
N CYS A 23 7.51 -16.71 -21.82
CA CYS A 23 7.18 -15.51 -22.61
C CYS A 23 6.69 -15.89 -24.01
N ILE A 24 5.46 -15.52 -24.36
CA ILE A 24 4.86 -15.75 -25.68
C ILE A 24 5.01 -14.56 -26.65
N GLY A 25 5.75 -13.52 -26.27
CA GLY A 25 5.99 -12.37 -27.14
C GLY A 25 4.78 -11.44 -27.39
N CYS A 26 3.76 -11.45 -26.54
CA CYS A 26 2.54 -10.65 -26.76
C CYS A 26 2.72 -9.13 -26.61
N GLY A 27 3.83 -8.67 -26.02
CA GLY A 27 4.17 -7.26 -25.86
C GLY A 27 3.32 -6.49 -24.83
N ALA A 28 2.41 -7.15 -24.10
CA ALA A 28 1.53 -6.47 -23.12
C ALA A 28 2.33 -5.76 -22.03
N CYS A 29 3.37 -6.40 -21.48
CA CYS A 29 4.24 -5.82 -20.45
C CYS A 29 5.01 -4.58 -20.94
N VAL A 30 5.38 -4.52 -22.21
CA VAL A 30 6.04 -3.36 -22.83
C VAL A 30 5.08 -2.18 -22.89
N LYS A 31 3.84 -2.41 -23.33
CA LYS A 31 2.82 -1.35 -23.51
C LYS A 31 2.43 -0.67 -22.20
N VAL A 32 2.47 -1.38 -21.07
CA VAL A 32 2.05 -0.83 -19.78
C VAL A 32 3.20 -0.28 -18.94
N CYS A 33 4.45 -0.44 -19.37
CA CYS A 33 5.61 0.01 -18.60
C CYS A 33 5.79 1.53 -18.73
N PRO A 34 5.59 2.32 -17.64
CA PRO A 34 5.69 3.78 -17.71
C PRO A 34 7.14 4.29 -17.77
N GLN A 35 8.13 3.40 -17.59
CA GLN A 35 9.57 3.73 -17.57
C GLN A 35 10.32 3.13 -18.74
N ASP A 36 9.63 2.52 -19.71
CA ASP A 36 10.25 1.84 -20.87
C ASP A 36 11.35 0.83 -20.45
N THR A 37 11.15 0.20 -19.26
CA THR A 37 12.11 -0.76 -18.69
C THR A 37 12.19 -2.05 -19.50
N ILE A 38 11.14 -2.36 -20.27
CA ILE A 38 10.98 -3.61 -21.01
C ILE A 38 10.84 -3.29 -22.50
N SER A 39 11.56 -4.03 -23.34
CA SER A 39 11.50 -3.92 -24.81
C SER A 39 11.27 -5.27 -25.46
N MET A 40 10.80 -5.27 -26.71
CA MET A 40 10.73 -6.49 -27.53
C MET A 40 12.06 -6.69 -28.23
N ILE A 41 12.69 -7.86 -28.04
CA ILE A 41 13.92 -8.29 -28.73
C ILE A 41 13.73 -9.71 -29.21
N ASP A 42 13.95 -9.94 -30.48
CA ASP A 42 13.79 -11.26 -31.14
C ASP A 42 12.41 -11.90 -30.86
N GLY A 43 11.35 -11.08 -30.89
CA GLY A 43 9.98 -11.54 -30.66
C GLY A 43 9.62 -11.85 -29.21
N ARG A 44 10.50 -11.58 -28.23
CA ARG A 44 10.25 -11.78 -26.80
C ARG A 44 10.52 -10.52 -26.00
N ALA A 45 9.83 -10.36 -24.89
CA ALA A 45 10.08 -9.26 -23.97
C ALA A 45 11.40 -9.48 -23.23
N LYS A 46 12.19 -8.41 -23.10
CA LYS A 46 13.45 -8.41 -22.32
C LYS A 46 13.53 -7.13 -21.50
N VAL A 47 14.14 -7.20 -20.33
CA VAL A 47 14.47 -6.04 -19.52
C VAL A 47 15.68 -5.34 -20.14
N THR A 48 15.51 -4.11 -20.59
CA THR A 48 16.54 -3.31 -21.28
C THR A 48 16.81 -1.97 -20.60
N GLY A 49 15.85 -1.48 -19.81
CA GLY A 49 16.00 -0.22 -19.07
C GLY A 49 16.75 -0.41 -17.76
N SER A 50 17.34 0.68 -17.26
CA SER A 50 18.10 0.72 -16.00
C SER A 50 17.31 1.26 -14.81
N ARG A 51 16.03 1.62 -15.00
CA ARG A 51 15.14 2.18 -13.96
C ARG A 51 13.80 1.51 -14.00
N SER A 52 13.18 1.33 -12.83
CA SER A 52 11.84 0.80 -12.70
C SER A 52 11.11 1.46 -11.52
N LEU A 53 9.79 1.60 -11.63
CA LEU A 53 8.93 1.93 -10.48
C LEU A 53 8.61 0.69 -9.63
N ASN A 54 8.98 -0.50 -10.08
CA ASN A 54 8.62 -1.77 -9.45
C ASN A 54 7.10 -1.89 -9.14
N CYS A 55 6.27 -1.31 -10.00
CA CYS A 55 4.82 -1.14 -9.76
C CYS A 55 3.99 -2.40 -10.03
N GLY A 56 4.58 -3.45 -10.59
CA GLY A 56 3.89 -4.72 -10.86
C GLY A 56 2.96 -4.72 -12.08
N HIS A 57 2.78 -3.62 -12.83
CA HIS A 57 1.88 -3.60 -14.01
C HIS A 57 2.25 -4.67 -15.04
N CYS A 58 3.53 -4.86 -15.34
CA CYS A 58 4.00 -5.86 -16.28
C CYS A 58 3.69 -7.30 -15.83
N GLU A 59 3.74 -7.56 -14.53
CA GLU A 59 3.36 -8.84 -13.94
C GLU A 59 1.84 -9.04 -14.01
N ALA A 60 1.05 -8.03 -13.64
CA ALA A 60 -0.41 -8.10 -13.62
C ALA A 60 -1.04 -8.34 -15.01
N VAL A 61 -0.42 -7.83 -16.09
CA VAL A 61 -0.96 -8.01 -17.46
C VAL A 61 -0.37 -9.23 -18.19
N CYS A 62 0.57 -9.95 -17.59
CA CYS A 62 1.24 -11.06 -18.24
C CYS A 62 0.34 -12.31 -18.25
N PRO A 63 -0.16 -12.76 -19.42
CA PRO A 63 -1.13 -13.87 -19.47
C PRO A 63 -0.51 -15.23 -19.11
N THR A 64 0.83 -15.35 -19.17
CA THR A 64 1.56 -16.58 -18.88
C THR A 64 2.35 -16.52 -17.57
N GLY A 65 2.31 -15.37 -16.85
CA GLY A 65 3.12 -15.19 -15.65
C GLY A 65 4.63 -15.10 -15.90
N ALA A 66 5.06 -14.87 -17.15
CA ALA A 66 6.48 -14.75 -17.50
C ALA A 66 7.14 -13.52 -16.87
N ALA A 67 6.40 -12.42 -16.69
CA ALA A 67 6.91 -11.20 -16.06
C ALA A 67 6.72 -11.29 -14.53
N ARG A 68 7.77 -10.98 -13.77
CA ARG A 68 7.78 -10.95 -12.31
C ARG A 68 8.49 -9.71 -11.80
N VAL A 69 8.06 -9.19 -10.66
CA VAL A 69 8.63 -8.01 -10.01
C VAL A 69 8.96 -8.34 -8.56
N ALA A 70 10.25 -8.54 -8.25
CA ALA A 70 10.69 -8.90 -6.91
C ALA A 70 10.65 -7.73 -5.89
N GLY A 71 10.42 -6.49 -6.36
CA GLY A 71 10.27 -5.33 -5.48
C GLY A 71 8.94 -5.28 -4.70
N LEU A 72 8.03 -6.23 -4.95
CA LEU A 72 6.82 -6.43 -4.16
C LEU A 72 7.13 -7.50 -3.11
N ASP A 73 7.25 -7.09 -1.84
CA ASP A 73 7.59 -8.02 -0.76
C ASP A 73 6.49 -9.09 -0.58
N PRO A 74 6.78 -10.38 -0.86
CA PRO A 74 5.79 -11.45 -0.70
C PRO A 74 5.29 -11.62 0.74
N ALA A 75 6.08 -11.20 1.75
CA ALA A 75 5.68 -11.28 3.14
C ALA A 75 4.51 -10.35 3.46
N MET A 76 4.36 -9.24 2.70
CA MET A 76 3.24 -8.33 2.84
C MET A 76 1.89 -8.92 2.40
N GLN A 77 1.91 -10.05 1.70
CA GLN A 77 0.73 -10.78 1.25
C GLN A 77 0.45 -12.03 2.09
N GLN A 78 1.18 -12.23 3.20
CA GLN A 78 0.94 -13.31 4.15
C GLN A 78 0.10 -12.79 5.30
N PHE A 79 -1.11 -13.32 5.46
CA PHE A 79 -2.04 -12.94 6.51
C PHE A 79 -2.19 -14.07 7.52
N HIS A 80 -2.49 -13.71 8.79
CA HIS A 80 -2.70 -14.69 9.85
C HIS A 80 -4.15 -15.21 9.87
N GLY A 81 -5.10 -14.33 9.53
CA GLY A 81 -6.52 -14.61 9.61
C GLY A 81 -7.12 -15.27 8.38
N PHE A 82 -6.43 -15.29 7.26
CA PHE A 82 -6.91 -15.87 6.00
C PHE A 82 -5.75 -16.11 5.02
N GLU A 83 -5.99 -16.98 4.06
CA GLU A 83 -5.08 -17.19 2.94
C GLU A 83 -5.49 -16.27 1.78
N LEU A 84 -4.51 -15.58 1.20
CA LEU A 84 -4.70 -14.79 -0.01
C LEU A 84 -4.25 -15.62 -1.21
N ASP A 85 -5.17 -15.86 -2.13
CA ASP A 85 -4.81 -16.35 -3.46
C ASP A 85 -3.95 -15.29 -4.17
N ARG A 86 -2.78 -15.68 -4.66
CA ARG A 86 -1.83 -14.81 -5.33
C ARG A 86 -2.09 -14.65 -6.82
N GLU A 87 -3.10 -15.30 -7.36
CA GLU A 87 -3.53 -15.06 -8.72
C GLU A 87 -4.23 -13.69 -8.82
N TRP A 88 -3.79 -12.88 -9.76
CA TRP A 88 -4.45 -11.61 -10.03
C TRP A 88 -5.87 -11.86 -10.55
N LEU A 89 -6.83 -11.14 -9.96
CA LEU A 89 -8.19 -11.17 -10.45
C LEU A 89 -8.24 -10.69 -11.90
N LYS A 90 -8.81 -11.48 -12.78
CA LYS A 90 -9.03 -11.09 -14.18
C LYS A 90 -9.96 -9.86 -14.22
N TYR A 91 -9.79 -9.03 -15.24
CA TYR A 91 -10.67 -7.89 -15.45
C TYR A 91 -12.15 -8.33 -15.48
N GLY A 92 -12.99 -7.60 -14.76
CA GLY A 92 -14.42 -7.92 -14.63
C GLY A 92 -14.74 -9.05 -13.66
N CYS A 93 -13.74 -9.71 -13.08
CA CYS A 93 -13.92 -10.67 -11.99
C CYS A 93 -13.89 -9.97 -10.63
N GLY A 94 -14.66 -10.48 -9.69
CA GLY A 94 -14.73 -9.94 -8.32
C GLY A 94 -16.16 -9.56 -7.93
N GLY A 95 -16.46 -9.74 -6.66
CA GLY A 95 -17.75 -9.40 -6.07
C GLY A 95 -17.89 -7.91 -5.79
N THR A 96 -17.95 -7.07 -6.82
CA THR A 96 -18.11 -5.60 -6.65
C THR A 96 -19.30 -5.27 -5.77
N ALA A 97 -20.41 -6.02 -5.89
CA ALA A 97 -21.58 -5.85 -5.02
C ALA A 97 -21.28 -6.16 -3.56
N ASP A 98 -20.48 -7.20 -3.27
CA ASP A 98 -20.11 -7.57 -1.90
C ASP A 98 -19.13 -6.56 -1.31
N LEU A 99 -18.16 -6.08 -2.10
CA LEU A 99 -17.27 -4.98 -1.70
C LEU A 99 -18.08 -3.71 -1.39
N ALA A 100 -18.99 -3.31 -2.27
CA ALA A 100 -19.85 -2.15 -2.06
C ALA A 100 -20.74 -2.32 -0.82
N ARG A 101 -21.29 -3.52 -0.60
CA ARG A 101 -22.09 -3.85 0.60
C ARG A 101 -21.25 -3.77 1.86
N LEU A 102 -20.02 -4.30 1.85
CA LEU A 102 -19.09 -4.19 2.96
C LEU A 102 -18.79 -2.73 3.30
N MET A 103 -18.46 -1.91 2.32
CA MET A 103 -18.21 -0.47 2.50
C MET A 103 -19.45 0.28 3.01
N ALA A 104 -20.62 -0.01 2.46
CA ALA A 104 -21.88 0.61 2.86
C ALA A 104 -22.36 0.19 4.27
N SER A 105 -21.98 -0.99 4.73
CA SER A 105 -22.32 -1.49 6.07
C SER A 105 -21.46 -0.90 7.18
N ARG A 106 -20.33 -0.29 6.85
CA ARG A 106 -19.42 0.35 7.83
C ARG A 106 -20.16 1.45 8.60
N ARG A 107 -19.94 1.50 9.92
CA ARG A 107 -20.45 2.55 10.80
C ARG A 107 -19.32 3.13 11.65
N SER A 108 -19.52 4.35 12.12
CA SER A 108 -18.64 4.98 13.11
C SER A 108 -18.94 4.39 14.49
N THR A 109 -18.24 3.31 14.84
CA THR A 109 -18.38 2.68 16.15
C THR A 109 -17.73 3.56 17.21
N ARG A 110 -18.44 3.84 18.31
CA ARG A 110 -17.97 4.67 19.43
C ARG A 110 -18.02 3.94 20.77
N ASN A 111 -18.70 2.81 20.81
CA ASN A 111 -18.77 1.93 21.98
C ASN A 111 -17.98 0.67 21.69
N TYR A 112 -16.94 0.42 22.45
CA TYR A 112 -16.03 -0.70 22.27
C TYR A 112 -16.17 -1.67 23.43
N ARG A 113 -15.99 -2.96 23.16
CA ARG A 113 -15.86 -3.96 24.21
C ARG A 113 -14.53 -3.73 24.96
N ASP A 114 -14.53 -4.04 26.24
CA ASP A 114 -13.30 -4.08 27.03
C ASP A 114 -12.61 -5.43 26.83
N ALA A 115 -12.05 -5.63 25.65
CA ALA A 115 -11.37 -6.85 25.26
C ALA A 115 -10.17 -6.48 24.36
N PRO A 116 -9.02 -7.13 24.54
CA PRO A 116 -7.86 -6.90 23.68
C PRO A 116 -8.15 -7.38 22.26
N VAL A 117 -7.61 -6.65 21.27
CA VAL A 117 -7.58 -7.09 19.88
C VAL A 117 -6.33 -7.95 19.70
N PRO A 118 -6.43 -9.17 19.12
CA PRO A 118 -5.26 -9.99 18.83
C PRO A 118 -4.25 -9.22 17.96
N ILE A 119 -2.98 -9.32 18.32
CA ILE A 119 -1.92 -8.56 17.61
C ILE A 119 -1.82 -8.98 16.15
N GLU A 120 -2.10 -10.24 15.85
CA GLU A 120 -2.12 -10.81 14.51
C GLU A 120 -3.18 -10.11 13.64
N ALA A 121 -4.36 -9.84 14.19
CA ALA A 121 -5.41 -9.11 13.48
C ALA A 121 -5.00 -7.65 13.20
N LEU A 122 -4.30 -7.00 14.14
CA LEU A 122 -3.77 -5.65 13.93
C LEU A 122 -2.68 -5.64 12.85
N GLN A 123 -1.81 -6.64 12.83
CA GLN A 123 -0.79 -6.80 11.80
C GLN A 123 -1.42 -7.05 10.42
N ASP A 124 -2.45 -7.87 10.34
CA ASP A 124 -3.16 -8.12 9.08
C ASP A 124 -3.83 -6.84 8.55
N LEU A 125 -4.42 -6.01 9.42
CA LEU A 125 -4.97 -4.71 9.02
C LEU A 125 -3.90 -3.78 8.44
N VAL A 126 -2.70 -3.75 9.03
CA VAL A 126 -1.56 -2.99 8.49
C VAL A 126 -1.17 -3.52 7.12
N ARG A 127 -1.05 -4.84 6.95
CA ARG A 127 -0.72 -5.45 5.66
C ARG A 127 -1.75 -5.12 4.59
N ILE A 128 -3.04 -5.19 4.92
CA ILE A 128 -4.13 -4.76 4.01
C ILE A 128 -3.94 -3.29 3.62
N GLY A 129 -3.63 -2.42 4.59
CA GLY A 129 -3.35 -1.01 4.32
C GLY A 129 -2.16 -0.80 3.39
N CYS A 130 -1.14 -1.63 3.48
CA CYS A 130 0.05 -1.59 2.62
C CYS A 130 -0.21 -2.05 1.17
N LEU A 131 -1.34 -2.71 0.89
CA LEU A 131 -1.75 -3.03 -0.48
C LEU A 131 -2.25 -1.81 -1.26
N ALA A 132 -2.53 -0.69 -0.58
CA ALA A 132 -2.95 0.54 -1.24
C ALA A 132 -1.83 1.10 -2.14
N PRO A 133 -2.16 1.64 -3.32
CA PRO A 133 -1.17 2.28 -4.18
C PRO A 133 -0.54 3.49 -3.49
N SER A 134 0.73 3.72 -3.79
CA SER A 134 1.47 4.91 -3.33
C SER A 134 2.03 5.69 -4.50
N GLY A 135 2.31 6.99 -4.31
CA GLY A 135 2.90 7.82 -5.36
C GLY A 135 4.20 7.20 -5.87
N THR A 136 4.32 6.97 -7.18
CA THR A 136 5.46 6.31 -7.82
C THR A 136 5.88 4.98 -7.20
N ASN A 137 4.97 4.30 -6.53
CA ASN A 137 5.21 3.09 -5.74
C ASN A 137 6.32 3.24 -4.68
N CYS A 138 6.46 4.43 -4.11
CA CYS A 138 7.50 4.71 -3.11
C CYS A 138 7.28 4.00 -1.76
N GLN A 139 6.05 3.58 -1.45
CA GLN A 139 5.70 2.84 -0.24
C GLN A 139 6.18 3.51 1.07
N LEU A 140 6.11 4.84 1.12
CA LEU A 140 6.65 5.67 2.21
C LEU A 140 5.75 5.75 3.45
N TRP A 141 4.78 4.86 3.59
CA TRP A 141 3.94 4.83 4.78
C TRP A 141 4.68 4.30 6.00
N THR A 142 4.35 4.85 7.13
CA THR A 142 4.74 4.34 8.43
C THR A 142 3.49 4.04 9.24
N TRP A 143 3.41 2.88 9.83
CA TRP A 143 2.30 2.44 10.65
C TRP A 143 2.73 2.30 12.10
N SER A 144 1.94 2.84 13.01
CA SER A 144 2.14 2.68 14.45
C SER A 144 0.94 1.95 15.04
N ILE A 145 1.18 0.79 15.64
CA ILE A 145 0.13 0.03 16.32
C ILE A 145 0.15 0.39 17.81
N LEU A 146 -1.00 0.77 18.33
CA LEU A 146 -1.24 1.04 19.74
C LEU A 146 -2.08 -0.11 20.31
N PRO A 147 -1.46 -1.17 20.83
CA PRO A 147 -2.14 -2.43 21.11
C PRO A 147 -3.00 -2.39 22.38
N THR A 148 -2.81 -1.40 23.26
CA THR A 148 -3.52 -1.33 24.53
C THR A 148 -4.28 -0.02 24.70
N ARG A 149 -5.28 -0.06 25.59
CA ARG A 149 -6.08 1.14 25.95
C ARG A 149 -5.23 2.24 26.56
N GLU A 150 -4.24 1.88 27.37
CA GLU A 150 -3.32 2.83 28.02
C GLU A 150 -2.54 3.63 26.98
N HIS A 151 -2.01 2.97 25.95
CA HIS A 151 -1.32 3.64 24.84
C HIS A 151 -2.27 4.57 24.07
N MET A 152 -3.53 4.15 23.85
CA MET A 152 -4.54 4.98 23.18
C MET A 152 -4.89 6.21 24.01
N VAL A 153 -5.01 6.07 25.32
CA VAL A 153 -5.29 7.18 26.25
C VAL A 153 -4.14 8.17 26.25
N GLU A 154 -2.89 7.69 26.29
CA GLU A 154 -1.70 8.55 26.28
C GLU A 154 -1.58 9.32 24.95
N VAL A 155 -1.80 8.69 23.80
CA VAL A 155 -1.84 9.42 22.53
C VAL A 155 -2.98 10.43 22.49
N GLY A 156 -4.15 10.09 23.06
CA GLY A 156 -5.26 11.02 23.21
C GLY A 156 -4.88 12.26 24.04
N ARG A 157 -4.19 12.06 25.17
CA ARG A 157 -3.68 13.15 26.03
C ARG A 157 -2.71 14.06 25.27
N LEU A 158 -1.72 13.48 24.61
CA LEU A 158 -0.75 14.23 23.80
C LEU A 158 -1.43 15.01 22.66
N THR A 159 -2.43 14.40 22.05
CA THR A 159 -3.22 15.04 20.99
C THR A 159 -3.99 16.24 21.52
N LEU A 160 -4.63 16.13 22.69
CA LEU A 160 -5.32 17.24 23.33
C LEU A 160 -4.36 18.39 23.64
N GLU A 161 -3.21 18.12 24.24
CA GLU A 161 -2.18 19.13 24.52
C GLU A 161 -1.70 19.85 23.25
N PHE A 162 -1.53 19.12 22.16
CA PHE A 162 -1.17 19.71 20.86
C PHE A 162 -2.25 20.67 20.37
N PHE A 163 -3.52 20.26 20.38
CA PHE A 163 -4.62 21.10 19.93
C PHE A 163 -4.87 22.30 20.85
N GLU A 164 -4.66 22.16 22.14
CA GLU A 164 -4.72 23.31 23.07
C GLU A 164 -3.64 24.35 22.75
N LYS A 165 -2.41 23.92 22.45
CA LYS A 165 -1.35 24.82 22.01
C LYS A 165 -1.72 25.50 20.68
N LEU A 166 -2.24 24.74 19.72
CA LEU A 166 -2.65 25.24 18.42
C LEU A 166 -3.78 26.28 18.57
N ASN A 167 -4.79 26.00 19.40
CA ASN A 167 -5.88 26.92 19.66
C ASN A 167 -5.40 28.22 20.33
N ARG A 168 -4.46 28.14 21.28
CA ARG A 168 -3.83 29.31 21.87
C ARG A 168 -3.08 30.16 20.85
N MET A 169 -2.35 29.51 19.92
CA MET A 169 -1.68 30.20 18.82
C MET A 169 -2.70 30.86 17.88
N ALA A 170 -3.73 30.14 17.48
CA ALA A 170 -4.77 30.64 16.58
C ALA A 170 -5.60 31.80 17.22
N ALA A 171 -5.71 31.81 18.52
CA ALA A 171 -6.38 32.92 19.27
C ALA A 171 -5.52 34.19 19.36
N ASN A 172 -4.22 34.12 19.00
CA ASN A 172 -3.34 35.29 19.03
C ASN A 172 -3.80 36.31 17.97
N PRO A 173 -4.06 37.60 18.37
CA PRO A 173 -4.56 38.65 17.48
C PRO A 173 -3.64 38.88 16.27
N VAL A 174 -2.32 38.74 16.44
CA VAL A 174 -1.33 38.94 15.37
C VAL A 174 -1.47 37.83 14.32
N ILE A 175 -1.64 36.56 14.73
CA ILE A 175 -1.81 35.43 13.80
C ILE A 175 -3.14 35.56 13.06
N ARG A 176 -4.21 35.97 13.74
CA ARG A 176 -5.53 36.21 13.13
C ARG A 176 -5.48 37.27 12.03
N LEU A 177 -4.64 38.29 12.17
CA LEU A 177 -4.48 39.35 11.17
C LEU A 177 -3.89 38.79 9.84
N PHE A 178 -3.03 37.78 9.93
CA PHE A 178 -2.40 37.13 8.75
C PHE A 178 -3.19 35.94 8.17
N SER A 179 -4.15 35.38 8.91
CA SER A 179 -4.96 34.24 8.46
C SER A 179 -6.32 34.66 7.84
N ALA A 180 -6.62 35.96 7.81
CA ALA A 180 -7.87 36.51 7.26
C ALA A 180 -7.77 36.94 5.77
N GLN A 181 -6.73 36.47 5.07
CA GLN A 181 -6.61 36.58 3.62
C GLN A 181 -6.83 35.18 2.99
#